data_cbc2eabb3b44d16d9667d87a04d74ef7
#
_entry.id   cbc2eabb3b44d16d9667d87a04d74ef7
#
_cell.length_a   1.000
_cell.length_b   1.000
_cell.length_c   1.000
_cell.angle_alpha   90.00
_cell.angle_beta   90.00
_cell.angle_gamma   90.00
#
_symmetry.space_group_name_H-M   'P 1'
#
loop_
_entity.id
_entity.type
_entity.pdbx_description
1 polymer ?
#
loop_
_entity_poly.entity_id
_entity_poly.type
_entity_poly.pdbx_seq_one_letter_code
_entity_poly.pdbx_strand_id
1 'polypeptide(L)'
;MFIEDNTILKINGTKNIDEDLDYEMYNYIQDILEKNGYIHYEISNYARSGYQSKHNLVYWNNYEYYGFGLSSVSYVGNKRISNTKNLSKYLSGNYLDYTQEENKDIQMENEVMLGLRKFDGINLDEFKEKFNVLLEDVYDIDDLVRDGYLIKENNYLITNITNTR
;
A
#
# COMPACT_ATOMS: atom_id res chain seq x y z
N MET A 1 -4.88 14.06 -8.79
CA MET A 1 -3.49 13.62 -9.15
C MET A 1 -2.50 14.71 -8.75
N PHE A 2 -1.58 14.42 -7.86
CA PHE A 2 -0.52 15.36 -7.45
C PHE A 2 0.67 15.26 -8.41
N ILE A 3 1.19 16.42 -8.81
CA ILE A 3 2.40 16.51 -9.61
C ILE A 3 3.56 16.75 -8.64
N GLU A 4 4.46 15.77 -8.54
CA GLU A 4 5.61 15.84 -7.65
C GLU A 4 6.59 16.94 -8.06
N ASP A 5 7.20 17.57 -7.06
CA ASP A 5 8.26 18.56 -7.26
C ASP A 5 9.46 17.93 -8.00
N ASN A 6 10.16 18.73 -8.77
CA ASN A 6 11.29 18.32 -9.63
C ASN A 6 10.95 17.38 -10.79
N THR A 7 9.67 17.16 -11.11
CA THR A 7 9.27 16.48 -12.34
C THR A 7 9.23 17.46 -13.54
N ILE A 8 9.40 16.93 -14.74
CA ILE A 8 9.28 17.73 -15.99
C ILE A 8 7.91 18.41 -16.07
N LEU A 9 6.85 17.74 -15.63
CA LEU A 9 5.49 18.29 -15.60
C LEU A 9 5.40 19.52 -14.69
N LYS A 10 6.00 19.47 -13.51
CA LYS A 10 6.02 20.61 -12.58
C LYS A 10 6.88 21.76 -13.11
N ILE A 11 8.04 21.44 -13.67
CA ILE A 11 8.97 22.43 -14.26
C ILE A 11 8.29 23.16 -15.45
N ASN A 12 7.50 22.46 -16.26
CA ASN A 12 6.76 23.02 -17.37
C ASN A 12 5.49 23.81 -16.95
N GLY A 13 5.26 23.98 -15.65
CA GLY A 13 4.14 24.75 -15.11
C GLY A 13 2.78 24.07 -15.27
N THR A 14 2.75 22.73 -15.43
CA THR A 14 1.50 21.98 -15.45
C THR A 14 0.80 22.13 -14.09
N LYS A 15 -0.46 22.53 -14.11
CA LYS A 15 -1.29 22.65 -12.89
C LYS A 15 -1.78 21.28 -12.44
N ASN A 16 -2.00 21.12 -11.13
CA ASN A 16 -2.71 19.97 -10.62
C ASN A 16 -4.10 19.89 -11.25
N ILE A 17 -4.60 18.67 -11.41
CA ILE A 17 -6.00 18.46 -11.78
C ILE A 17 -6.87 18.96 -10.62
N ASP A 18 -8.03 19.54 -10.97
CA ASP A 18 -9.08 19.90 -10.03
C ASP A 18 -9.48 18.68 -9.20
N GLU A 19 -9.57 18.84 -7.89
CA GLU A 19 -9.84 17.71 -6.97
C GLU A 19 -11.23 17.11 -7.21
N ASP A 20 -12.23 17.94 -7.52
CA ASP A 20 -13.58 17.47 -7.82
C ASP A 20 -13.60 16.66 -9.11
N LEU A 21 -12.87 17.10 -10.14
CA LEU A 21 -12.74 16.36 -11.40
C LEU A 21 -11.98 15.03 -11.20
N ASP A 22 -10.91 15.01 -10.39
CA ASP A 22 -10.15 13.79 -10.06
C ASP A 22 -11.06 12.76 -9.36
N TYR A 23 -11.91 13.24 -8.42
CA TYR A 23 -12.89 12.43 -7.73
C TYR A 23 -14.00 11.89 -8.67
N GLU A 24 -14.54 12.73 -9.55
CA GLU A 24 -15.53 12.30 -10.55
C GLU A 24 -14.96 11.24 -11.49
N MET A 25 -13.73 11.43 -11.95
CA MET A 25 -13.03 10.46 -12.80
C MET A 25 -12.80 9.12 -12.08
N TYR A 26 -12.41 9.17 -10.82
CA TYR A 26 -12.21 7.97 -10.00
C TYR A 26 -13.51 7.16 -9.87
N ASN A 27 -14.60 7.82 -9.48
CA ASN A 27 -15.91 7.17 -9.36
C ASN A 27 -16.42 6.62 -10.70
N TYR A 28 -16.22 7.36 -11.79
CA TYR A 28 -16.61 6.91 -13.12
C TYR A 28 -15.85 5.65 -13.54
N ILE A 29 -14.54 5.60 -13.28
CA ILE A 29 -13.70 4.42 -13.58
C ILE A 29 -14.18 3.23 -12.76
N GLN A 30 -14.43 3.41 -11.45
CA GLN A 30 -14.94 2.37 -10.58
C GLN A 30 -16.24 1.79 -11.12
N ASP A 31 -17.22 2.64 -11.40
CA ASP A 31 -18.53 2.25 -11.93
C ASP A 31 -18.43 1.44 -13.23
N ILE A 32 -17.60 1.88 -14.16
CA ILE A 32 -17.43 1.20 -15.45
C ILE A 32 -16.75 -0.16 -15.27
N LEU A 33 -15.72 -0.24 -14.44
CA LEU A 33 -14.98 -1.48 -14.23
C LEU A 33 -15.84 -2.52 -13.51
N GLU A 34 -16.57 -2.12 -12.46
CA GLU A 34 -17.48 -3.02 -11.73
C GLU A 34 -18.61 -3.55 -12.63
N LYS A 35 -19.25 -2.68 -13.44
CA LYS A 35 -20.26 -3.08 -14.43
C LYS A 35 -19.75 -4.06 -15.48
N ASN A 36 -18.44 -4.09 -15.71
CA ASN A 36 -17.79 -5.02 -16.63
C ASN A 36 -17.15 -6.24 -15.94
N GLY A 37 -17.48 -6.49 -14.66
CA GLY A 37 -17.08 -7.68 -13.91
C GLY A 37 -15.67 -7.63 -13.36
N TYR A 38 -15.10 -6.46 -13.22
CA TYR A 38 -13.86 -6.27 -12.49
C TYR A 38 -14.15 -5.99 -11.02
N ILE A 39 -13.31 -6.52 -10.15
CA ILE A 39 -13.36 -6.32 -8.71
C ILE A 39 -12.27 -5.31 -8.35
N HIS A 40 -12.62 -4.29 -7.63
CA HIS A 40 -11.69 -3.37 -7.00
C HIS A 40 -11.10 -4.07 -5.77
N TYR A 41 -9.87 -4.57 -5.84
CA TYR A 41 -9.30 -5.42 -4.79
C TYR A 41 -8.29 -4.68 -3.89
N GLU A 42 -7.79 -3.53 -4.34
CA GLU A 42 -6.97 -2.59 -3.57
C GLU A 42 -7.06 -1.18 -4.17
N ILE A 43 -6.61 -0.17 -3.47
CA ILE A 43 -6.87 1.26 -3.75
C ILE A 43 -6.70 1.66 -5.23
N SER A 44 -5.72 1.10 -5.93
CA SER A 44 -5.35 1.54 -7.28
C SER A 44 -5.66 0.54 -8.39
N ASN A 45 -6.00 -0.70 -8.05
CA ASN A 45 -6.07 -1.78 -9.03
C ASN A 45 -7.37 -2.56 -9.01
N TYR A 46 -7.81 -2.91 -10.21
CA TYR A 46 -8.98 -3.73 -10.49
C TYR A 46 -8.55 -5.00 -11.21
N ALA A 47 -9.24 -6.11 -10.95
CA ALA A 47 -9.00 -7.36 -11.63
C ALA A 47 -10.29 -8.18 -11.75
N ARG A 48 -10.36 -9.09 -12.71
CA ARG A 48 -11.38 -10.16 -12.69
C ARG A 48 -11.07 -11.12 -11.55
N SER A 49 -12.10 -11.78 -11.03
CA SER A 49 -11.93 -12.77 -9.97
C SER A 49 -10.86 -13.81 -10.33
N GLY A 50 -9.89 -14.01 -9.43
CA GLY A 50 -8.76 -14.91 -9.62
C GLY A 50 -7.59 -14.35 -10.44
N TYR A 51 -7.69 -13.11 -10.95
CA TYR A 51 -6.65 -12.46 -11.75
C TYR A 51 -5.99 -11.26 -11.05
N GLN A 52 -6.17 -11.13 -9.73
CA GLN A 52 -5.50 -10.11 -8.94
C GLN A 52 -3.98 -10.24 -9.08
N SER A 53 -3.25 -9.12 -9.12
CA SER A 53 -1.80 -9.13 -9.20
C SER A 53 -1.20 -9.77 -7.94
N LYS A 54 -0.75 -11.01 -8.04
CA LYS A 54 -0.05 -11.70 -6.95
C LYS A 54 1.19 -10.95 -6.49
N HIS A 55 1.88 -10.30 -7.42
CA HIS A 55 3.05 -9.49 -7.13
C HIS A 55 2.70 -8.31 -6.22
N ASN A 56 1.65 -7.55 -6.55
CA ASN A 56 1.20 -6.42 -5.72
C ASN A 56 0.71 -6.90 -4.34
N LEU A 57 0.00 -8.01 -4.31
CA LEU A 57 -0.50 -8.58 -3.05
C LEU A 57 0.63 -9.01 -2.11
N VAL A 58 1.82 -9.41 -2.61
CA VAL A 58 2.99 -9.65 -1.76
C VAL A 58 3.36 -8.39 -0.97
N TYR A 59 3.34 -7.23 -1.61
CA TYR A 59 3.61 -5.95 -0.92
C TYR A 59 2.52 -5.56 0.06
N TRP A 60 1.25 -5.65 -0.36
CA TRP A 60 0.12 -5.26 0.49
C TRP A 60 -0.11 -6.19 1.68
N ASN A 61 0.34 -7.45 1.59
CA ASN A 61 0.36 -8.40 2.71
C ASN A 61 1.65 -8.31 3.54
N ASN A 62 2.51 -7.35 3.25
CA ASN A 62 3.79 -7.18 3.92
C ASN A 62 4.61 -8.49 4.01
N TYR A 63 4.56 -9.30 2.94
CA TYR A 63 5.33 -10.53 2.83
C TYR A 63 6.76 -10.24 2.38
N GLU A 64 7.65 -11.17 2.64
CA GLU A 64 9.03 -11.09 2.18
C GLU A 64 9.12 -11.16 0.64
N TYR A 65 10.06 -10.40 0.09
CA TYR A 65 10.34 -10.39 -1.35
C TYR A 65 11.79 -10.00 -1.63
N TYR A 66 12.28 -10.43 -2.79
CA TYR A 66 13.58 -10.03 -3.32
C TYR A 66 13.43 -9.01 -4.44
N GLY A 67 14.13 -7.89 -4.30
CA GLY A 67 14.24 -6.88 -5.35
C GLY A 67 15.51 -7.10 -6.17
N PHE A 68 15.39 -7.11 -7.49
CA PHE A 68 16.49 -7.28 -8.42
C PHE A 68 16.67 -6.04 -9.28
N GLY A 69 17.92 -5.62 -9.47
CA GLY A 69 18.24 -4.51 -10.34
C GLY A 69 18.58 -3.21 -9.60
N LEU A 70 18.86 -2.18 -10.39
CA LEU A 70 19.18 -0.84 -9.92
C LEU A 70 17.99 -0.25 -9.16
N SER A 71 18.23 0.39 -8.03
CA SER A 71 17.22 1.03 -7.17
C SER A 71 16.17 0.08 -6.56
N SER A 72 16.29 -1.24 -6.76
CA SER A 72 15.33 -2.19 -6.18
C SER A 72 15.49 -2.27 -4.65
N VAL A 73 14.43 -2.69 -3.99
CA VAL A 73 14.41 -2.96 -2.55
C VAL A 73 13.98 -4.40 -2.34
N SER A 74 14.66 -5.10 -1.43
CA SER A 74 14.22 -6.39 -0.90
C SER A 74 13.67 -6.19 0.51
N TYR A 75 12.72 -7.02 0.91
CA TYR A 75 12.26 -7.14 2.29
C TYR A 75 12.41 -8.59 2.73
N VAL A 76 13.36 -8.89 3.60
CA VAL A 76 13.70 -10.25 4.03
C VAL A 76 14.16 -10.23 5.48
N GLY A 77 13.59 -11.07 6.31
CA GLY A 77 13.98 -11.25 7.71
C GLY A 77 13.96 -9.92 8.49
N ASN A 78 12.87 -9.17 8.45
CA ASN A 78 12.71 -7.84 9.06
C ASN A 78 13.68 -6.76 8.56
N LYS A 79 14.34 -6.96 7.41
CA LYS A 79 15.28 -5.98 6.84
C LYS A 79 14.84 -5.52 5.48
N ARG A 80 14.84 -4.20 5.27
CA ARG A 80 14.75 -3.59 3.94
C ARG A 80 16.16 -3.35 3.43
N ILE A 81 16.49 -4.00 2.32
CA ILE A 81 17.80 -3.95 1.69
C ILE A 81 17.65 -3.21 0.37
N SER A 82 18.25 -2.03 0.28
CA SER A 82 18.16 -1.18 -0.91
C SER A 82 19.38 -1.31 -1.78
N ASN A 83 19.15 -1.55 -3.07
CA ASN A 83 20.20 -1.50 -4.07
C ASN A 83 20.51 -0.07 -4.47
N THR A 84 21.76 0.16 -4.88
CA THR A 84 22.22 1.48 -5.29
C THR A 84 21.40 2.06 -6.45
N LYS A 85 21.17 3.38 -6.39
CA LYS A 85 20.56 4.17 -7.48
C LYS A 85 21.61 4.62 -8.52
N ASN A 86 22.89 4.40 -8.25
CA ASN A 86 23.97 4.80 -9.13
C ASN A 86 24.32 3.68 -10.13
N LEU A 87 24.06 3.93 -11.41
CA LEU A 87 24.27 2.94 -12.48
C LEU A 87 25.74 2.48 -12.55
N SER A 88 26.71 3.37 -12.39
CA SER A 88 28.15 3.02 -12.47
C SER A 88 28.55 2.11 -11.31
N LYS A 89 28.06 2.37 -10.09
CA LYS A 89 28.27 1.48 -8.93
C LYS A 89 27.65 0.12 -9.19
N TYR A 90 26.41 0.08 -9.70
CA TYR A 90 25.70 -1.14 -9.99
C TYR A 90 26.45 -2.00 -11.02
N LEU A 91 26.90 -1.41 -12.13
CA LEU A 91 27.64 -2.09 -13.19
C LEU A 91 29.04 -2.58 -12.74
N SER A 92 29.62 -1.96 -11.70
CA SER A 92 30.88 -2.41 -11.09
C SER A 92 30.69 -3.50 -10.02
N GLY A 93 29.47 -4.00 -9.80
CA GLY A 93 29.18 -5.04 -8.81
C GLY A 93 28.90 -4.53 -7.38
N ASN A 94 28.89 -3.20 -7.17
CA ASN A 94 28.58 -2.58 -5.88
C ASN A 94 27.07 -2.34 -5.79
N TYR A 95 26.31 -3.38 -5.45
CA TYR A 95 24.86 -3.35 -5.50
C TYR A 95 24.22 -2.69 -4.29
N LEU A 96 24.77 -2.90 -3.09
CA LEU A 96 24.16 -2.42 -1.84
C LEU A 96 24.31 -0.91 -1.69
N ASP A 97 23.20 -0.24 -1.35
CA ASP A 97 23.17 1.14 -0.91
C ASP A 97 23.10 1.21 0.62
N TYR A 98 22.02 0.68 1.18
CA TYR A 98 21.87 0.59 2.64
C TYR A 98 20.97 -0.59 3.03
N THR A 99 21.04 -0.95 4.32
CA THR A 99 20.13 -1.90 4.96
C THR A 99 19.50 -1.22 6.16
N GLN A 100 18.19 -1.31 6.26
CA GLN A 100 17.40 -0.83 7.40
C GLN A 100 16.74 -2.01 8.07
N GLU A 101 17.00 -2.20 9.35
CA GLU A 101 16.31 -3.19 10.17
C GLU A 101 15.03 -2.57 10.74
N GLU A 102 13.91 -3.28 10.61
CA GLU A 102 12.62 -2.87 11.15
C GLU A 102 12.41 -3.52 12.51
N ASN A 103 12.28 -2.71 13.55
CA ASN A 103 11.84 -3.19 14.86
C ASN A 103 10.36 -3.60 14.80
N LYS A 104 9.85 -4.18 15.89
CA LYS A 104 8.47 -4.66 15.96
C LYS A 104 7.45 -3.55 15.68
N ASP A 105 7.67 -2.34 16.18
CA ASP A 105 6.74 -1.23 16.03
C ASP A 105 6.62 -0.81 14.56
N ILE A 106 7.76 -0.66 13.86
CA ILE A 106 7.80 -0.37 12.42
C ILE A 106 7.12 -1.48 11.61
N GLN A 107 7.32 -2.76 11.99
CA GLN A 107 6.65 -3.87 11.30
C GLN A 107 5.13 -3.82 11.49
N MET A 108 4.64 -3.48 12.68
CA MET A 108 3.19 -3.32 12.96
C MET A 108 2.61 -2.11 12.18
N GLU A 109 3.32 -0.98 12.16
CA GLU A 109 2.92 0.20 11.37
C GLU A 109 2.80 -0.14 9.88
N ASN A 110 3.80 -0.83 9.33
CA ASN A 110 3.79 -1.27 7.93
C ASN A 110 2.64 -2.25 7.65
N GLU A 111 2.37 -3.20 8.56
CA GLU A 111 1.25 -4.14 8.44
C GLU A 111 -0.09 -3.41 8.35
N VAL A 112 -0.30 -2.43 9.23
CA VAL A 112 -1.53 -1.63 9.22
C VAL A 112 -1.63 -0.77 7.97
N MET A 113 -0.58 -0.01 7.66
CA MET A 113 -0.55 0.89 6.51
C MET A 113 -0.77 0.15 5.17
N LEU A 114 -0.12 -1.00 4.99
CA LEU A 114 -0.22 -1.79 3.77
C LEU A 114 -1.52 -2.60 3.72
N GLY A 115 -1.94 -3.15 4.85
CA GLY A 115 -3.16 -3.95 4.95
C GLY A 115 -4.43 -3.14 4.67
N LEU A 116 -4.51 -1.90 5.15
CA LEU A 116 -5.64 -1.00 4.90
C LEU A 116 -5.73 -0.49 3.45
N ARG A 117 -4.73 -0.76 2.61
CA ARG A 117 -4.83 -0.52 1.17
C ARG A 117 -5.66 -1.57 0.43
N LYS A 118 -5.81 -2.75 1.01
CA LYS A 118 -6.66 -3.82 0.47
C LYS A 118 -8.11 -3.62 0.90
N PHE A 119 -9.06 -4.00 0.06
CA PHE A 119 -10.47 -3.92 0.41
C PHE A 119 -10.96 -5.08 1.29
N ASP A 120 -10.21 -6.17 1.35
CA ASP A 120 -10.40 -7.21 2.37
C ASP A 120 -9.74 -6.86 3.72
N GLY A 121 -8.92 -5.79 3.75
CA GLY A 121 -8.40 -5.21 4.98
C GLY A 121 -7.35 -6.05 5.70
N ILE A 122 -7.32 -5.93 7.01
CA ILE A 122 -6.40 -6.60 7.93
C ILE A 122 -7.15 -7.68 8.69
N ASN A 123 -6.65 -8.91 8.67
CA ASN A 123 -7.13 -9.97 9.53
C ASN A 123 -6.58 -9.79 10.94
N LEU A 124 -7.46 -9.61 11.92
CA LEU A 124 -7.08 -9.32 13.31
C LEU A 124 -6.45 -10.51 14.02
N ASP A 125 -6.83 -11.74 13.68
CA ASP A 125 -6.21 -12.95 14.24
C ASP A 125 -4.80 -13.14 13.69
N GLU A 126 -4.58 -12.94 12.39
CA GLU A 126 -3.25 -12.99 11.79
C GLU A 126 -2.33 -11.92 12.37
N PHE A 127 -2.83 -10.70 12.58
CA PHE A 127 -2.07 -9.64 13.24
C PHE A 127 -1.67 -10.05 14.67
N LYS A 128 -2.63 -10.58 15.44
CA LYS A 128 -2.37 -11.06 16.80
C LYS A 128 -1.37 -12.23 16.82
N GLU A 129 -1.49 -13.17 15.90
CA GLU A 129 -0.57 -14.31 15.80
C GLU A 129 0.86 -13.84 15.47
N LYS A 130 0.97 -12.92 14.49
CA LYS A 130 2.25 -12.38 14.02
C LYS A 130 2.97 -11.54 15.07
N PHE A 131 2.24 -10.70 15.80
CA PHE A 131 2.82 -9.71 16.70
C PHE A 131 2.63 -10.03 18.19
N ASN A 132 1.84 -11.04 18.53
CA ASN A 132 1.48 -11.42 19.92
C ASN A 132 0.92 -10.24 20.74
N VAL A 133 0.14 -9.37 20.09
CA VAL A 133 -0.64 -8.27 20.68
C VAL A 133 -1.92 -8.08 19.87
N LEU A 134 -2.98 -7.55 20.49
CA LEU A 134 -4.16 -7.13 19.75
C LEU A 134 -3.87 -5.79 19.04
N LEU A 135 -4.46 -5.60 17.87
CA LEU A 135 -4.29 -4.36 17.13
C LEU A 135 -4.86 -3.17 17.92
N GLU A 136 -5.97 -3.37 18.60
CA GLU A 136 -6.64 -2.39 19.45
C GLU A 136 -5.85 -2.00 20.70
N ASP A 137 -4.94 -2.87 21.17
CA ASP A 137 -4.05 -2.54 22.30
C ASP A 137 -2.91 -1.61 21.91
N VAL A 138 -2.63 -1.50 20.61
CA VAL A 138 -1.51 -0.69 20.05
C VAL A 138 -2.00 0.58 19.39
N TYR A 139 -3.15 0.51 18.71
CA TYR A 139 -3.70 1.61 17.93
C TYR A 139 -5.11 1.96 18.40
N ASP A 140 -5.37 3.25 18.60
CA ASP A 140 -6.72 3.76 18.90
C ASP A 140 -7.55 3.79 17.62
N ILE A 141 -8.22 2.66 17.35
CA ILE A 141 -9.07 2.51 16.16
C ILE A 141 -10.54 2.81 16.43
N ASP A 142 -10.95 2.89 17.70
CA ASP A 142 -12.37 3.01 18.08
C ASP A 142 -12.98 4.31 17.57
N ASP A 143 -12.24 5.41 17.64
CA ASP A 143 -12.66 6.68 17.08
C ASP A 143 -12.85 6.62 15.56
N LEU A 144 -11.91 5.97 14.85
CA LEU A 144 -11.99 5.83 13.39
C LEU A 144 -13.15 4.93 12.96
N VAL A 145 -13.46 3.90 13.74
CA VAL A 145 -14.64 3.04 13.50
C VAL A 145 -15.93 3.80 13.80
N ARG A 146 -15.99 4.50 14.93
CA ARG A 146 -17.16 5.30 15.31
C ARG A 146 -17.46 6.40 14.29
N ASP A 147 -16.44 7.08 13.81
CA ASP A 147 -16.54 8.15 12.81
C ASP A 147 -16.74 7.62 11.38
N GLY A 148 -16.73 6.30 11.22
CA GLY A 148 -17.05 5.62 9.97
C GLY A 148 -15.92 5.60 8.93
N TYR A 149 -14.68 5.88 9.31
CA TYR A 149 -13.51 5.74 8.41
C TYR A 149 -13.06 4.30 8.27
N LEU A 150 -13.24 3.50 9.34
CA LEU A 150 -12.95 2.08 9.36
C LEU A 150 -14.22 1.27 9.69
N ILE A 151 -14.25 0.05 9.19
CA ILE A 151 -15.28 -0.96 9.50
C ILE A 151 -14.60 -2.15 10.14
N LYS A 152 -15.13 -2.59 11.29
CA LYS A 152 -14.70 -3.83 11.95
C LYS A 152 -15.76 -4.88 11.77
N GLU A 153 -15.52 -5.87 10.93
CA GLU A 153 -16.50 -6.90 10.57
C GLU A 153 -15.80 -8.25 10.34
N ASN A 154 -16.44 -9.35 10.80
CA ASN A 154 -15.97 -10.73 10.55
C ASN A 154 -14.48 -10.96 10.86
N ASN A 155 -13.98 -10.33 11.94
CA ASN A 155 -12.57 -10.39 12.33
C ASN A 155 -11.59 -9.67 11.39
N TYR A 156 -12.10 -8.75 10.57
CA TYR A 156 -11.31 -7.88 9.70
C TYR A 156 -11.49 -6.42 10.07
N LEU A 157 -10.43 -5.64 9.89
CA LEU A 157 -10.46 -4.18 9.92
C LEU A 157 -10.30 -3.67 8.49
N ILE A 158 -11.31 -2.98 7.97
CA ILE A 158 -11.45 -2.60 6.57
C ILE A 158 -11.57 -1.07 6.47
N THR A 159 -10.98 -0.48 5.45
CA THR A 159 -11.17 0.94 5.14
C THR A 159 -12.56 1.18 4.56
N ASN A 160 -13.31 2.13 5.13
CA ASN A 160 -14.60 2.53 4.58
C ASN A 160 -14.41 3.55 3.44
N ILE A 161 -14.34 3.05 2.21
CA ILE A 161 -14.10 3.87 1.01
C ILE A 161 -15.22 4.88 0.70
N THR A 162 -16.42 4.71 1.26
CA THR A 162 -17.51 5.68 1.04
C THR A 162 -17.33 6.98 1.83
N ASN A 163 -16.49 6.98 2.85
CA ASN A 163 -16.20 8.14 3.72
C ASN A 163 -14.80 8.74 3.49
N THR A 164 -13.99 8.16 2.62
CA THR A 164 -12.67 8.72 2.26
C THR A 164 -12.86 9.73 1.12
N ARG A 165 -12.96 11.02 1.48
CA ARG A 165 -12.86 12.16 0.55
C ARG A 165 -11.46 12.74 0.58
#